data_61cfa87e3106dc7b839018f28b808ddc
#
_entry.id   61cfa87e3106dc7b839018f28b808ddc
#
_cell.length_a   1.000
_cell.length_b   1.000
_cell.length_c   1.000
_cell.angle_alpha   90.00
_cell.angle_beta   90.00
_cell.angle_gamma   90.00
#
_symmetry.space_group_name_H-M   'P 1'
#
loop_
_entity.id
_entity.type
_entity.pdbx_description
1 polymer ?
#
loop_
_entity_poly.entity_id
_entity_poly.type
_entity_poly.pdbx_seq_one_letter_code
_entity_poly.pdbx_strand_id
1 'polypeptide(L)'
;MPMDEFAWRVRLARRRKAHKRKFALAAGLIVVTLAVIAWYFAYYTQRPEYALMQAAVALEEHDLEAFERRVNVAAVAEAGYDDLTYVLFARDTSLNESERNASGKFYEKIRGSVTEGLARTIEGAVRTGAWAEPDGADALKGRQLGIDFEYL
;
A
#
# COMPACT_ATOMS: atom_id res chain seq x y z
N MET A 1 -2.84 79.94 -9.66
CA MET A 1 -2.89 78.80 -10.58
C MET A 1 -2.83 77.49 -9.78
N PRO A 2 -3.97 76.84 -9.46
CA PRO A 2 -3.93 75.60 -8.71
C PRO A 2 -4.24 74.33 -9.57
N MET A 3 -4.04 74.37 -10.87
CA MET A 3 -4.39 73.24 -11.77
C MET A 3 -3.36 72.11 -11.76
N ASP A 4 -2.13 72.30 -11.37
CA ASP A 4 -1.08 71.30 -11.42
C ASP A 4 -1.13 70.28 -10.26
N GLU A 5 -1.60 70.70 -9.09
CA GLU A 5 -1.73 69.81 -7.93
C GLU A 5 -2.77 68.74 -8.10
N PHE A 6 -3.87 69.02 -8.76
CA PHE A 6 -4.91 68.02 -9.01
C PHE A 6 -4.45 66.96 -10.01
N ALA A 7 -3.77 67.38 -11.07
CA ALA A 7 -3.29 66.49 -12.11
C ALA A 7 -2.26 65.46 -11.58
N TRP A 8 -1.35 65.86 -10.67
CA TRP A 8 -0.38 64.91 -10.13
C TRP A 8 -1.00 63.97 -9.11
N ARG A 9 -1.97 64.39 -8.28
CA ARG A 9 -2.72 63.53 -7.38
C ARG A 9 -3.47 62.42 -8.13
N VAL A 10 -4.11 62.74 -9.25
CA VAL A 10 -4.79 61.81 -10.11
C VAL A 10 -3.81 60.79 -10.72
N ARG A 11 -2.63 61.22 -11.17
CA ARG A 11 -1.58 60.36 -11.72
C ARG A 11 -1.04 59.38 -10.67
N LEU A 12 -0.80 59.84 -9.45
CA LEU A 12 -0.36 59.01 -8.33
C LEU A 12 -1.43 57.97 -7.95
N ALA A 13 -2.69 58.36 -7.88
CA ALA A 13 -3.79 57.44 -7.59
C ALA A 13 -3.93 56.35 -8.64
N ARG A 14 -3.75 56.69 -9.92
CA ARG A 14 -3.75 55.71 -11.02
C ARG A 14 -2.56 54.73 -10.93
N ARG A 15 -1.35 55.23 -10.63
CA ARG A 15 -0.17 54.40 -10.44
C ARG A 15 -0.34 53.43 -9.26
N ARG A 16 -0.86 53.90 -8.11
CA ARG A 16 -1.15 53.05 -6.94
C ARG A 16 -2.18 51.96 -7.24
N LYS A 17 -3.24 52.25 -8.03
CA LYS A 17 -4.24 51.26 -8.45
C LYS A 17 -3.63 50.23 -9.41
N ALA A 18 -2.76 50.66 -10.33
CA ALA A 18 -2.08 49.76 -11.26
C ALA A 18 -1.12 48.78 -10.53
N HIS A 19 -0.37 49.27 -9.55
CA HIS A 19 0.51 48.42 -8.73
C HIS A 19 -0.29 47.41 -7.88
N LYS A 20 -1.40 47.87 -7.25
CA LYS A 20 -2.27 46.96 -6.50
C LYS A 20 -2.85 45.84 -7.38
N ARG A 21 -3.26 46.17 -8.62
CA ARG A 21 -3.77 45.14 -9.58
C ARG A 21 -2.68 44.17 -10.00
N LYS A 22 -1.47 44.64 -10.30
CA LYS A 22 -0.34 43.77 -10.65
C LYS A 22 0.05 42.85 -9.48
N PHE A 23 0.07 43.42 -8.25
CA PHE A 23 0.34 42.64 -7.06
C PHE A 23 -0.75 41.60 -6.79
N ALA A 24 -2.03 41.96 -6.95
CA ALA A 24 -3.14 41.01 -6.80
C ALA A 24 -3.10 39.88 -7.85
N LEU A 25 -2.74 40.21 -9.10
CA LEU A 25 -2.56 39.21 -10.13
C LEU A 25 -1.38 38.26 -9.84
N ALA A 26 -0.26 38.79 -9.40
CA ALA A 26 0.90 37.99 -9.02
C ALA A 26 0.60 37.07 -7.81
N ALA A 27 -0.08 37.60 -6.79
CA ALA A 27 -0.51 36.82 -5.64
C ALA A 27 -1.50 35.71 -6.06
N GLY A 28 -2.47 36.05 -6.91
CA GLY A 28 -3.41 35.06 -7.47
C GLY A 28 -2.71 33.96 -8.24
N LEU A 29 -1.71 34.30 -9.06
CA LEU A 29 -0.92 33.30 -9.80
C LEU A 29 -0.18 32.35 -8.85
N ILE A 30 0.45 32.90 -7.80
CA ILE A 30 1.16 32.09 -6.79
C ILE A 30 0.20 31.11 -6.11
N VAL A 31 -0.99 31.59 -5.69
CA VAL A 31 -2.00 30.72 -5.03
C VAL A 31 -2.45 29.59 -5.96
N VAL A 32 -2.73 29.92 -7.24
CA VAL A 32 -3.12 28.89 -8.23
C VAL A 32 -1.99 27.88 -8.44
N THR A 33 -0.75 28.34 -8.55
CA THR A 33 0.41 27.44 -8.71
C THR A 33 0.56 26.51 -7.50
N LEU A 34 0.45 27.04 -6.29
CA LEU A 34 0.51 26.22 -5.07
C LEU A 34 -0.66 25.23 -4.98
N ALA A 35 -1.87 25.64 -5.39
CA ALA A 35 -3.02 24.74 -5.43
C ALA A 35 -2.84 23.61 -6.45
N VAL A 36 -2.28 23.87 -7.61
CA VAL A 36 -1.96 22.85 -8.63
C VAL A 36 -0.89 21.90 -8.12
N ILE A 37 0.15 22.41 -7.46
CA ILE A 37 1.20 21.58 -6.87
C ILE A 37 0.61 20.69 -5.78
N ALA A 38 -0.18 21.23 -4.87
CA ALA A 38 -0.83 20.48 -3.79
C ALA A 38 -1.77 19.40 -4.35
N TRP A 39 -2.57 19.72 -5.38
CA TRP A 39 -3.41 18.76 -6.09
C TRP A 39 -2.57 17.64 -6.71
N TYR A 40 -1.48 18.00 -7.41
CA TYR A 40 -0.61 17.01 -8.05
C TYR A 40 -0.02 16.04 -7.03
N PHE A 41 0.50 16.56 -5.90
CA PHE A 41 1.01 15.71 -4.83
C PHE A 41 -0.08 14.83 -4.21
N ALA A 42 -1.27 15.37 -3.91
CA ALA A 42 -2.37 14.61 -3.35
C ALA A 42 -2.81 13.48 -4.31
N TYR A 43 -2.89 13.79 -5.61
CA TYR A 43 -3.25 12.80 -6.63
C TYR A 43 -2.17 11.72 -6.79
N TYR A 44 -0.89 12.11 -6.76
CA TYR A 44 0.22 11.17 -6.94
C TYR A 44 0.37 10.23 -5.75
N THR A 45 0.20 10.72 -4.52
CA THR A 45 0.31 9.90 -3.31
C THR A 45 -0.82 8.90 -3.12
N GLN A 46 -1.96 9.07 -3.83
CA GLN A 46 -3.09 8.14 -3.80
C GLN A 46 -2.97 7.01 -4.84
N ARG A 47 -1.93 7.00 -5.67
CA ARG A 47 -1.73 5.95 -6.65
C ARG A 47 -1.27 4.65 -5.99
N PRO A 48 -1.83 3.49 -6.37
CA PRO A 48 -1.43 2.20 -5.84
C PRO A 48 0.05 1.88 -6.10
N GLU A 49 0.59 2.36 -7.23
CA GLU A 49 2.02 2.20 -7.56
C GLU A 49 2.94 2.88 -6.54
N TYR A 50 2.53 4.06 -6.03
CA TYR A 50 3.28 4.77 -5.00
C TYR A 50 3.26 4.01 -3.66
N ALA A 51 2.13 3.41 -3.29
CA ALA A 51 2.02 2.59 -2.09
C ALA A 51 2.90 1.34 -2.18
N LEU A 52 2.92 0.67 -3.34
CA LEU A 52 3.78 -0.49 -3.59
C LEU A 52 5.27 -0.12 -3.54
N MET A 53 5.66 1.01 -4.14
CA MET A 53 7.05 1.49 -4.07
C MET A 53 7.48 1.79 -2.64
N GLN A 54 6.62 2.42 -1.84
CA GLN A 54 6.90 2.68 -0.43
C GLN A 54 6.97 1.39 0.41
N ALA A 55 6.12 0.40 0.12
CA ALA A 55 6.20 -0.90 0.75
C ALA A 55 7.51 -1.62 0.40
N ALA A 56 7.97 -1.53 -0.86
CA ALA A 56 9.26 -2.08 -1.28
C ALA A 56 10.44 -1.42 -0.55
N VAL A 57 10.44 -0.09 -0.43
CA VAL A 57 11.48 0.64 0.33
C VAL A 57 11.46 0.23 1.80
N ALA A 58 10.27 0.14 2.43
CA ALA A 58 10.15 -0.30 3.82
C ALA A 58 10.68 -1.74 4.03
N LEU A 59 10.48 -2.61 3.02
CA LEU A 59 11.02 -3.96 3.02
C LEU A 59 12.57 -3.95 2.94
N GLU A 60 13.17 -3.13 2.07
CA GLU A 60 14.61 -2.97 1.96
C GLU A 60 15.25 -2.38 3.23
N GLU A 61 14.55 -1.46 3.88
CA GLU A 61 15.00 -0.81 5.12
C GLU A 61 14.71 -1.65 6.38
N HIS A 62 14.00 -2.77 6.24
CA HIS A 62 13.55 -3.64 7.34
C HIS A 62 12.65 -2.90 8.36
N ASP A 63 11.94 -1.85 7.89
CA ASP A 63 11.02 -1.05 8.68
C ASP A 63 9.61 -1.67 8.64
N LEU A 64 9.34 -2.55 9.63
CA LEU A 64 8.04 -3.22 9.75
C LEU A 64 6.90 -2.21 9.91
N GLU A 65 7.08 -1.15 10.70
CA GLU A 65 6.03 -0.16 10.95
C GLU A 65 5.66 0.61 9.68
N ALA A 66 6.67 1.02 8.88
CA ALA A 66 6.44 1.66 7.59
C ALA A 66 5.75 0.71 6.60
N PHE A 67 6.11 -0.59 6.62
CA PHE A 67 5.50 -1.61 5.80
C PHE A 67 4.02 -1.84 6.14
N GLU A 68 3.68 -2.03 7.41
CA GLU A 68 2.30 -2.27 7.89
C GLU A 68 1.38 -1.07 7.64
N ARG A 69 1.90 0.15 7.61
CA ARG A 69 1.11 1.32 7.19
C ARG A 69 0.63 1.25 5.74
N ARG A 70 1.27 0.44 4.90
CA ARG A 70 0.96 0.31 3.46
C ARG A 70 0.37 -1.03 3.07
N VAL A 71 0.73 -2.07 3.81
CA VAL A 71 0.33 -3.45 3.52
C VAL A 71 -0.41 -4.02 4.73
N ASN A 72 -1.65 -4.42 4.53
CA ASN A 72 -2.39 -5.18 5.53
C ASN A 72 -1.91 -6.64 5.49
N VAL A 73 -0.92 -6.96 6.32
CA VAL A 73 -0.27 -8.28 6.35
C VAL A 73 -1.28 -9.38 6.64
N ALA A 74 -2.22 -9.16 7.55
CA ALA A 74 -3.26 -10.13 7.87
C ALA A 74 -4.15 -10.44 6.65
N ALA A 75 -4.59 -9.40 5.93
CA ALA A 75 -5.39 -9.59 4.71
C ALA A 75 -4.61 -10.30 3.60
N VAL A 76 -3.32 -10.04 3.47
CA VAL A 76 -2.45 -10.76 2.51
C VAL A 76 -2.32 -12.23 2.89
N ALA A 77 -2.13 -12.54 4.18
CA ALA A 77 -2.05 -13.91 4.67
C ALA A 77 -3.38 -14.67 4.47
N GLU A 78 -4.52 -14.01 4.73
CA GLU A 78 -5.85 -14.59 4.49
C GLU A 78 -6.09 -14.86 2.99
N ALA A 79 -5.82 -13.89 2.13
CA ALA A 79 -5.98 -14.04 0.69
C ALA A 79 -5.07 -15.16 0.14
N GLY A 80 -3.82 -15.22 0.59
CA GLY A 80 -2.89 -16.29 0.20
C GLY A 80 -3.36 -17.66 0.65
N TYR A 81 -3.93 -17.78 1.84
CA TYR A 81 -4.52 -19.01 2.32
C TYR A 81 -5.74 -19.45 1.49
N ASP A 82 -6.64 -18.51 1.18
CA ASP A 82 -7.83 -18.78 0.38
C ASP A 82 -7.46 -19.19 -1.05
N ASP A 83 -6.50 -18.52 -1.66
CA ASP A 83 -6.00 -18.87 -3.00
C ASP A 83 -5.35 -20.25 -3.01
N LEU A 84 -4.52 -20.56 -2.01
CA LEU A 84 -3.88 -21.87 -1.89
C LEU A 84 -4.91 -23.00 -1.71
N THR A 85 -5.88 -22.80 -0.81
CA THR A 85 -6.95 -23.80 -0.58
C THR A 85 -7.84 -23.95 -1.81
N TYR A 86 -8.11 -22.89 -2.54
CA TYR A 86 -8.83 -22.93 -3.80
C TYR A 86 -8.08 -23.76 -4.86
N VAL A 87 -6.78 -23.51 -5.03
CA VAL A 87 -5.96 -24.25 -6.01
C VAL A 87 -5.86 -25.74 -5.65
N LEU A 88 -5.67 -26.05 -4.36
CA LEU A 88 -5.48 -27.44 -3.91
C LEU A 88 -6.77 -28.27 -3.93
N PHE A 89 -7.92 -27.66 -3.66
CA PHE A 89 -9.15 -28.42 -3.43
C PHE A 89 -10.29 -28.13 -4.40
N ALA A 90 -10.51 -26.87 -4.77
CA ALA A 90 -11.60 -26.54 -5.67
C ALA A 90 -11.30 -26.94 -7.13
N ARG A 91 -10.02 -26.97 -7.50
CA ARG A 91 -9.55 -27.40 -8.82
C ARG A 91 -9.31 -28.90 -8.95
N ASP A 92 -9.16 -29.59 -7.83
CA ASP A 92 -8.92 -31.03 -7.87
C ASP A 92 -10.19 -31.80 -8.20
N THR A 93 -10.24 -32.34 -9.40
CA THR A 93 -11.36 -33.17 -9.91
C THR A 93 -11.28 -34.63 -9.46
N SER A 94 -10.18 -35.04 -8.83
CA SER A 94 -9.99 -36.42 -8.35
C SER A 94 -10.73 -36.67 -7.02
N LEU A 95 -11.03 -35.64 -6.25
CA LEU A 95 -11.73 -35.74 -4.97
C LEU A 95 -13.24 -35.97 -5.18
N ASN A 96 -13.80 -36.93 -4.50
CA ASN A 96 -15.24 -37.12 -4.43
C ASN A 96 -15.88 -36.04 -3.51
N GLU A 97 -17.21 -35.91 -3.57
CA GLU A 97 -17.93 -34.87 -2.83
C GLU A 97 -17.76 -34.97 -1.30
N SER A 98 -17.71 -36.20 -0.77
CA SER A 98 -17.51 -36.45 0.66
C SER A 98 -16.10 -36.02 1.14
N GLU A 99 -15.09 -36.37 0.34
CA GLU A 99 -13.70 -35.99 0.59
C GLU A 99 -13.51 -34.49 0.51
N ARG A 100 -14.13 -33.84 -0.47
CA ARG A 100 -14.08 -32.37 -0.62
C ARG A 100 -14.73 -31.65 0.57
N ASN A 101 -15.88 -32.17 1.04
CA ASN A 101 -16.56 -31.61 2.20
C ASN A 101 -15.77 -31.80 3.50
N ALA A 102 -15.15 -32.97 3.69
CA ALA A 102 -14.32 -33.28 4.85
C ALA A 102 -13.06 -32.38 4.87
N SER A 103 -12.39 -32.24 3.73
CA SER A 103 -11.23 -31.38 3.55
C SER A 103 -11.59 -29.92 3.81
N GLY A 104 -12.70 -29.42 3.24
CA GLY A 104 -13.15 -28.04 3.45
C GLY A 104 -13.33 -27.72 4.93
N LYS A 105 -14.00 -28.58 5.70
CA LYS A 105 -14.18 -28.40 7.16
C LYS A 105 -12.85 -28.41 7.92
N PHE A 106 -11.92 -29.24 7.52
CA PHE A 106 -10.59 -29.28 8.13
C PHE A 106 -9.83 -27.96 7.89
N TYR A 107 -9.80 -27.48 6.63
CA TYR A 107 -9.12 -26.26 6.27
C TYR A 107 -9.75 -25.03 6.92
N GLU A 108 -11.07 -24.97 7.00
CA GLU A 108 -11.75 -23.90 7.74
C GLU A 108 -11.35 -23.89 9.22
N LYS A 109 -11.22 -25.06 9.83
CA LYS A 109 -10.81 -25.19 11.23
C LYS A 109 -9.38 -24.70 11.51
N ILE A 110 -8.45 -24.94 10.59
CA ILE A 110 -7.03 -24.54 10.76
C ILE A 110 -6.74 -23.15 10.21
N ARG A 111 -7.65 -22.54 9.46
CA ARG A 111 -7.49 -21.25 8.77
C ARG A 111 -6.87 -20.20 9.67
N GLY A 112 -7.46 -19.94 10.85
CA GLY A 112 -6.98 -18.92 11.77
C GLY A 112 -5.54 -19.13 12.22
N SER A 113 -5.18 -20.36 12.57
CA SER A 113 -3.80 -20.65 13.00
C SER A 113 -2.79 -20.52 11.88
N VAL A 114 -3.17 -20.93 10.66
CA VAL A 114 -2.27 -20.87 9.50
C VAL A 114 -2.10 -19.42 9.04
N THR A 115 -3.18 -18.65 8.94
CA THR A 115 -3.10 -17.23 8.52
C THR A 115 -2.32 -16.38 9.52
N GLU A 116 -2.49 -16.63 10.83
CA GLU A 116 -1.69 -15.97 11.86
C GLU A 116 -0.21 -16.37 11.79
N GLY A 117 0.10 -17.63 11.53
CA GLY A 117 1.46 -18.10 11.31
C GLY A 117 2.11 -17.46 10.08
N LEU A 118 1.37 -17.37 8.97
CA LEU A 118 1.82 -16.70 7.74
C LEU A 118 2.08 -15.21 7.98
N ALA A 119 1.17 -14.52 8.68
CA ALA A 119 1.34 -13.11 9.01
C ALA A 119 2.62 -12.89 9.81
N ARG A 120 2.85 -13.66 10.88
CA ARG A 120 4.09 -13.60 11.68
C ARG A 120 5.34 -13.89 10.87
N THR A 121 5.26 -14.82 9.93
CA THR A 121 6.39 -15.15 9.03
C THR A 121 6.71 -13.97 8.11
N ILE A 122 5.70 -13.32 7.54
CA ILE A 122 5.86 -12.13 6.71
C ILE A 122 6.49 -10.99 7.54
N GLU A 123 5.93 -10.71 8.72
CA GLU A 123 6.45 -9.68 9.64
C GLU A 123 7.91 -9.95 10.05
N GLY A 124 8.21 -11.22 10.34
CA GLY A 124 9.57 -11.67 10.62
C GLY A 124 10.51 -11.46 9.45
N ALA A 125 10.09 -11.81 8.23
CA ALA A 125 10.87 -11.61 7.01
C ALA A 125 11.13 -10.12 6.72
N VAL A 126 10.13 -9.27 6.91
CA VAL A 126 10.32 -7.81 6.78
C VAL A 126 11.35 -7.30 7.78
N ARG A 127 11.25 -7.72 9.04
CA ARG A 127 12.14 -7.25 10.11
C ARG A 127 13.59 -7.71 9.97
N THR A 128 13.80 -8.93 9.48
CA THR A 128 15.13 -9.55 9.43
C THR A 128 15.77 -9.52 8.06
N GLY A 129 15.01 -9.21 7.02
CA GLY A 129 15.46 -9.28 5.62
C GLY A 129 15.64 -10.71 5.10
N ALA A 130 15.28 -11.71 5.90
CA ALA A 130 15.41 -13.11 5.55
C ALA A 130 14.09 -13.85 5.82
N TRP A 131 13.68 -14.69 4.87
CA TRP A 131 12.60 -15.64 5.11
C TRP A 131 13.14 -16.69 6.07
N ALA A 132 12.72 -16.61 7.33
CA ALA A 132 12.99 -17.70 8.26
C ALA A 132 12.23 -18.93 7.78
N GLU A 133 12.94 -20.03 7.55
CA GLU A 133 12.26 -21.33 7.43
C GLU A 133 11.47 -21.53 8.73
N PRO A 134 10.16 -21.84 8.67
CA PRO A 134 9.38 -22.07 9.87
C PRO A 134 10.06 -23.18 10.68
N ASP A 135 10.23 -22.95 11.97
CA ASP A 135 10.75 -23.95 12.91
C ASP A 135 9.93 -25.23 12.73
N GLY A 136 10.53 -26.28 12.23
CA GLY A 136 9.84 -27.53 11.89
C GLY A 136 9.64 -27.77 10.39
N ALA A 137 10.16 -26.92 9.49
CA ALA A 137 10.16 -27.23 8.05
C ALA A 137 10.83 -28.57 7.74
N ASP A 138 11.81 -28.97 8.55
CA ASP A 138 12.39 -30.32 8.47
C ASP A 138 11.42 -31.45 8.91
N ALA A 139 10.46 -31.15 9.77
CA ALA A 139 9.39 -32.08 10.14
C ALA A 139 8.33 -32.19 9.03
N LEU A 140 8.16 -31.13 8.20
CA LEU A 140 7.29 -31.12 7.05
C LEU A 140 7.96 -31.68 5.77
N LYS A 141 9.27 -31.90 5.78
CA LYS A 141 9.98 -32.62 4.70
C LYS A 141 9.64 -34.12 4.69
N GLY A 142 8.38 -34.39 4.45
CA GLY A 142 7.84 -35.66 3.92
C GLY A 142 7.93 -36.89 4.78
N ARG A 143 8.85 -36.99 5.74
CA ARG A 143 9.09 -38.26 6.48
C ARG A 143 8.07 -38.59 7.58
N GLN A 144 7.41 -37.57 8.17
CA GLN A 144 6.44 -37.84 9.25
C GLN A 144 4.98 -37.90 8.78
N LEU A 145 4.67 -37.32 7.62
CA LEU A 145 3.30 -37.35 7.05
C LEU A 145 3.09 -38.39 5.99
N GLY A 146 4.14 -39.12 5.58
CA GLY A 146 4.07 -40.13 4.51
C GLY A 146 3.73 -39.54 3.14
N ILE A 147 3.85 -38.21 2.99
CA ILE A 147 3.59 -37.49 1.74
C ILE A 147 4.95 -37.28 1.07
N ASP A 148 5.17 -38.02 0.00
CA ASP A 148 6.36 -37.94 -0.82
C ASP A 148 6.16 -36.82 -1.86
N PHE A 149 6.73 -35.62 -1.61
CA PHE A 149 6.64 -34.51 -2.52
C PHE A 149 7.59 -34.61 -3.73
N GLU A 150 8.30 -35.74 -3.89
CA GLU A 150 9.23 -35.95 -5.00
C GLU A 150 8.52 -36.15 -6.36
N TYR A 151 7.18 -36.21 -6.36
CA TYR A 151 6.35 -36.46 -7.55
C TYR A 151 5.39 -35.31 -7.89
N LEU A 152 5.57 -34.12 -7.35
CA LEU A 152 4.88 -32.90 -7.73
C LEU A 152 5.83 -31.92 -8.43
#